data_14a666f7522f1717fe76290ea93c5ef2
#
_entry.id   14a666f7522f1717fe76290ea93c5ef2
#
_cell.length_a   1.000
_cell.length_b   1.000
_cell.length_c   1.000
_cell.angle_alpha   90.00
_cell.angle_beta   90.00
_cell.angle_gamma   90.00
#
_symmetry.space_group_name_H-M   'P 1'
#
loop_
_entity.id
_entity.type
_entity.pdbx_description
1 polymer ?
#
loop_
_entity_poly.entity_id
_entity_poly.type
_entity_poly.pdbx_seq_one_letter_code
_entity_poly.pdbx_strand_id
1 'polypeptide(L)'
;MKHAALLRWIRLLMERGPKPLQTILSHKGSEQGVHSDSIHMTTYPLGYLSAAWIAFEDIHPDSGPLVYYPGSHKLPYVFSKDVGLGEFDLKREGYGPYHQKYEPYIQDLIAKQPS
;
A
#
# COMPACT_ATOMS: atom_id res chain seq x y z
N MET A 1 7.15 6.08 18.23
CA MET A 1 8.63 5.99 18.11
C MET A 1 9.07 6.93 16.98
N LYS A 2 9.98 7.87 17.23
CA LYS A 2 10.50 8.79 16.21
C LYS A 2 11.93 8.36 15.86
N HIS A 3 12.09 7.53 14.84
CA HIS A 3 13.43 7.14 14.39
C HIS A 3 14.00 8.21 13.46
N ALA A 4 15.04 8.90 13.89
CA ALA A 4 15.57 10.09 13.20
C ALA A 4 16.00 9.82 11.75
N ALA A 5 16.64 8.67 11.48
CA ALA A 5 17.06 8.32 10.13
C ALA A 5 15.85 8.07 9.21
N LEU A 6 14.82 7.36 9.67
CA LEU A 6 13.59 7.13 8.90
C LEU A 6 12.90 8.45 8.56
N LEU A 7 12.73 9.32 9.54
CA LEU A 7 12.11 10.63 9.32
C LEU A 7 12.90 11.49 8.34
N ARG A 8 14.25 11.41 8.38
CA ARG A 8 15.12 12.09 7.45
C ARG A 8 14.91 11.59 6.01
N TRP A 9 14.86 10.27 5.80
CA TRP A 9 14.64 9.69 4.48
C TRP A 9 13.27 10.04 3.92
N ILE A 10 12.21 9.94 4.71
CA ILE A 10 10.87 10.34 4.28
C ILE A 10 10.83 11.83 3.92
N ARG A 11 11.48 12.68 4.72
CA ARG A 11 11.56 14.11 4.42
C ARG A 11 12.27 14.42 3.11
N LEU A 12 13.35 13.69 2.81
CA LEU A 12 14.09 13.84 1.55
C LEU A 12 13.24 13.39 0.36
N LEU A 13 12.57 12.25 0.47
CA LEU A 13 11.74 11.70 -0.61
C LEU A 13 10.49 12.53 -0.89
N MET A 14 9.85 13.04 0.14
CA MET A 14 8.57 13.74 0.04
C MET A 14 8.72 15.26 0.03
N GLU A 15 9.94 15.79 0.24
CA GLU A 15 10.22 17.23 0.38
C GLU A 15 9.37 17.93 1.44
N ARG A 16 8.82 17.15 2.38
CA ARG A 16 7.91 17.60 3.44
C ARG A 16 8.19 16.91 4.77
N GLY A 17 7.84 17.56 5.85
CA GLY A 17 7.93 16.97 7.19
C GLY A 17 6.90 15.83 7.34
N PRO A 18 7.35 14.59 7.65
CA PRO A 18 6.42 13.48 7.83
C PRO A 18 5.58 13.64 9.10
N LYS A 19 4.32 13.24 9.00
CA LYS A 19 3.43 13.07 10.16
C LYS A 19 3.04 11.60 10.25
N PRO A 20 3.41 10.90 11.33
CA PRO A 20 2.93 9.54 11.52
C PRO A 20 1.41 9.50 11.61
N LEU A 21 0.81 8.63 10.82
CA LEU A 21 -0.64 8.44 10.80
C LEU A 21 -1.02 7.17 11.55
N GLN A 22 -0.31 6.08 11.29
CA GLN A 22 -0.64 4.76 11.82
C GLN A 22 0.64 3.96 12.04
N THR A 23 0.60 3.06 13.02
CA THR A 23 1.61 2.03 13.25
C THR A 23 0.89 0.70 13.40
N ILE A 24 1.32 -0.30 12.64
CA ILE A 24 0.81 -1.65 12.72
C ILE A 24 1.94 -2.55 13.21
N LEU A 25 1.68 -3.35 14.23
CA LEU A 25 2.57 -4.40 14.69
C LEU A 25 1.90 -5.74 14.39
N SER A 26 2.54 -6.55 13.56
CA SER A 26 2.01 -7.85 13.15
C SER A 26 2.94 -8.97 13.61
N HIS A 27 2.38 -9.98 14.25
CA HIS A 27 3.06 -11.27 14.53
C HIS A 27 2.95 -12.23 13.34
N LYS A 28 1.91 -12.08 12.53
CA LYS A 28 1.66 -12.86 11.32
C LYS A 28 1.37 -11.89 10.18
N GLY A 29 1.86 -12.20 8.99
CA GLY A 29 1.55 -11.44 7.79
C GLY A 29 0.05 -11.43 7.49
N SER A 30 -0.43 -10.36 6.88
CA SER A 30 -1.85 -10.20 6.54
C SER A 30 -2.29 -11.03 5.32
N GLU A 31 -1.35 -11.67 4.61
CA GLU A 31 -1.61 -12.48 3.42
C GLU A 31 -2.43 -11.73 2.35
N GLN A 32 -2.17 -10.43 2.23
CA GLN A 32 -2.88 -9.59 1.29
C GLN A 32 -2.37 -9.79 -0.13
N GLY A 33 -3.30 -9.80 -1.09
CA GLY A 33 -2.97 -9.70 -2.50
C GLY A 33 -2.33 -8.36 -2.87
N VAL A 34 -1.86 -8.26 -4.10
CA VAL A 34 -1.26 -7.02 -4.60
C VAL A 34 -2.24 -5.86 -4.56
N HIS A 35 -1.83 -4.74 -3.97
CA HIS A 35 -2.66 -3.55 -3.85
C HIS A 35 -1.80 -2.29 -3.76
N SER A 36 -2.46 -1.16 -3.88
CA SER A 36 -1.94 0.15 -3.46
C SER A 36 -2.73 0.61 -2.25
N ASP A 37 -2.06 1.10 -1.23
CA ASP A 37 -2.72 1.61 -0.02
C ASP A 37 -3.72 2.73 -0.32
N SER A 38 -3.55 3.42 -1.44
CA SER A 38 -4.45 4.49 -1.88
C SER A 38 -5.91 4.09 -2.09
N ILE A 39 -6.19 2.78 -2.25
CA ILE A 39 -7.58 2.28 -2.31
C ILE A 39 -8.30 2.40 -0.96
N HIS A 40 -7.55 2.31 0.12
CA HIS A 40 -8.08 2.34 1.49
C HIS A 40 -7.87 3.71 2.14
N MET A 41 -6.72 4.32 1.89
CA MET A 41 -6.36 5.61 2.46
C MET A 41 -5.41 6.35 1.51
N THR A 42 -5.50 7.65 1.49
CA THR A 42 -4.58 8.48 0.71
C THR A 42 -4.40 9.84 1.37
N THR A 43 -3.50 10.63 0.82
CA THR A 43 -3.26 12.01 1.24
C THR A 43 -3.94 12.99 0.31
N TYR A 44 -4.16 14.20 0.81
CA TYR A 44 -4.52 15.32 -0.04
C TYR A 44 -3.52 16.46 0.17
N PRO A 45 -2.79 16.88 -0.87
CA PRO A 45 -2.76 16.33 -2.23
C PRO A 45 -2.27 14.88 -2.29
N LEU A 46 -2.57 14.19 -3.39
CA LEU A 46 -2.10 12.83 -3.65
C LEU A 46 -0.57 12.77 -3.72
N GLY A 47 0.00 11.58 -3.49
CA GLY A 47 1.44 11.34 -3.64
C GLY A 47 2.27 11.52 -2.37
N TYR A 48 1.65 11.82 -1.25
CA TYR A 48 2.36 12.02 0.03
C TYR A 48 2.12 10.94 1.07
N LEU A 49 1.50 9.83 0.68
CA LEU A 49 1.42 8.64 1.52
C LEU A 49 2.69 7.81 1.34
N SER A 50 3.30 7.43 2.44
CA SER A 50 4.42 6.48 2.46
C SER A 50 4.32 5.56 3.65
N ALA A 51 4.77 4.33 3.47
CA ALA A 51 4.89 3.36 4.54
C ALA A 51 6.36 2.95 4.71
N ALA A 52 6.72 2.56 5.92
CA ALA A 52 8.00 1.94 6.21
C ALA A 52 7.74 0.57 6.84
N TRP A 53 8.21 -0.46 6.19
CA TRP A 53 8.19 -1.81 6.74
C TRP A 53 9.52 -2.07 7.44
N ILE A 54 9.46 -2.47 8.70
CA ILE A 54 10.64 -2.66 9.55
C ILE A 54 10.61 -4.08 10.08
N ALA A 55 11.61 -4.89 9.68
CA ALA A 55 11.82 -6.21 10.23
C ALA A 55 12.42 -6.11 11.64
N PHE A 56 11.88 -6.85 12.59
CA PHE A 56 12.43 -7.01 13.94
C PHE A 56 13.25 -8.30 14.10
N GLU A 57 13.25 -9.13 13.08
CA GLU A 57 14.00 -10.39 13.00
C GLU A 57 14.39 -10.67 11.55
N ASP A 58 15.23 -11.67 11.34
CA ASP A 58 15.57 -12.12 9.98
C ASP A 58 14.33 -12.75 9.33
N ILE A 59 14.01 -12.30 8.13
CA ILE A 59 12.82 -12.74 7.41
C ILE A 59 13.19 -13.82 6.41
N HIS A 60 12.69 -15.04 6.65
CA HIS A 60 12.88 -16.13 5.72
C HIS A 60 12.07 -15.92 4.44
N PRO A 61 12.62 -16.22 3.24
CA PRO A 61 11.89 -16.07 1.97
C PRO A 61 10.51 -16.75 1.93
N ASP A 62 10.39 -17.92 2.56
CA ASP A 62 9.14 -18.68 2.58
C ASP A 62 8.14 -18.23 3.65
N SER A 63 8.47 -17.22 4.45
CA SER A 63 7.57 -16.70 5.49
C SER A 63 6.53 -15.71 4.96
N GLY A 64 6.45 -15.49 3.65
CA GLY A 64 5.56 -14.52 3.03
C GLY A 64 6.00 -13.07 3.26
N PRO A 65 7.24 -12.71 2.88
CA PRO A 65 7.75 -11.36 3.05
C PRO A 65 6.96 -10.34 2.24
N LEU A 66 7.14 -9.07 2.58
CA LEU A 66 6.61 -7.97 1.78
C LEU A 66 7.20 -8.03 0.36
N VAL A 67 6.32 -7.99 -0.63
CA VAL A 67 6.69 -7.90 -2.04
C VAL A 67 6.29 -6.54 -2.57
N TYR A 68 7.17 -5.89 -3.32
CA TYR A 68 6.87 -4.64 -3.99
C TYR A 68 7.29 -4.70 -5.46
N TYR A 69 6.66 -3.89 -6.27
CA TYR A 69 6.88 -3.83 -7.72
C TYR A 69 7.61 -2.54 -8.07
N PRO A 70 8.91 -2.60 -8.44
CA PRO A 70 9.67 -1.40 -8.80
C PRO A 70 8.97 -0.62 -9.91
N GLY A 71 8.92 0.70 -9.77
CA GLY A 71 8.25 1.57 -10.73
C GLY A 71 6.73 1.71 -10.54
N SER A 72 6.08 0.89 -9.72
CA SER A 72 4.62 0.93 -9.51
C SER A 72 4.10 2.27 -8.97
N HIS A 73 4.94 3.06 -8.32
CA HIS A 73 4.60 4.42 -7.89
C HIS A 73 4.28 5.39 -9.05
N LYS A 74 4.63 5.02 -10.28
CA LYS A 74 4.32 5.79 -11.50
C LYS A 74 2.96 5.42 -12.11
N LEU A 75 2.32 4.35 -11.62
CA LEU A 75 1.00 3.96 -12.06
C LEU A 75 -0.05 5.00 -11.64
N PRO A 76 -1.14 5.11 -12.38
CA PRO A 76 -2.23 5.98 -11.98
C PRO A 76 -2.82 5.51 -10.64
N TYR A 77 -3.31 6.46 -9.85
CA TYR A 77 -4.10 6.12 -8.67
C TYR A 77 -5.39 5.42 -9.08
N VAL A 78 -5.66 4.31 -8.43
CA VAL A 78 -6.90 3.53 -8.63
C VAL A 78 -7.76 3.66 -7.39
N PHE A 79 -8.92 4.24 -7.55
CA PHE A 79 -9.91 4.40 -6.48
C PHE A 79 -11.03 3.39 -6.64
N SER A 80 -11.81 3.19 -5.59
CA SER A 80 -12.94 2.25 -5.60
C SER A 80 -13.89 2.46 -6.77
N LYS A 81 -14.21 3.73 -7.10
CA LYS A 81 -15.07 4.10 -8.24
C LYS A 81 -14.52 3.64 -9.59
N ASP A 82 -13.19 3.59 -9.76
CA ASP A 82 -12.55 3.28 -11.05
C ASP A 82 -12.68 1.79 -11.40
N VAL A 83 -12.94 0.96 -10.39
CA VAL A 83 -13.17 -0.48 -10.53
C VAL A 83 -14.64 -0.87 -10.29
N GLY A 84 -15.54 0.12 -10.29
CA GLY A 84 -16.96 -0.12 -10.09
C GLY A 84 -17.32 -0.62 -8.67
N LEU A 85 -16.50 -0.25 -7.70
CA LEU A 85 -16.82 -0.36 -6.28
C LEU A 85 -17.40 0.99 -5.86
N GLY A 86 -18.68 1.03 -5.48
CA GLY A 86 -19.33 2.23 -4.97
C GLY A 86 -18.77 2.66 -3.60
N GLU A 87 -19.60 3.25 -2.76
CA GLU A 87 -19.27 3.46 -1.36
C GLU A 87 -19.11 2.09 -0.69
N PHE A 88 -17.86 1.66 -0.54
CA PHE A 88 -17.53 0.34 -0.04
C PHE A 88 -17.66 0.31 1.48
N ASP A 89 -18.67 -0.37 1.97
CA ASP A 89 -18.87 -0.64 3.39
C ASP A 89 -18.32 -2.03 3.77
N LEU A 90 -17.07 -2.05 4.24
CA LEU A 90 -16.38 -3.28 4.69
C LEU A 90 -17.16 -4.03 5.77
N LYS A 91 -17.91 -3.33 6.60
CA LYS A 91 -18.72 -3.97 7.67
C LYS A 91 -19.91 -4.71 7.09
N ARG A 92 -20.45 -4.24 5.98
CA ARG A 92 -21.65 -4.81 5.35
C ARG A 92 -21.31 -5.83 4.27
N GLU A 93 -20.35 -5.51 3.42
CA GLU A 93 -20.06 -6.28 2.19
C GLU A 93 -18.80 -7.15 2.30
N GLY A 94 -17.94 -6.86 3.30
CA GLY A 94 -16.66 -7.55 3.44
C GLY A 94 -15.68 -7.28 2.30
N TYR A 95 -14.65 -8.07 2.20
CA TYR A 95 -13.59 -7.92 1.19
C TYR A 95 -13.85 -8.62 -0.15
N GLY A 96 -14.95 -9.38 -0.27
CA GLY A 96 -15.27 -10.14 -1.48
C GLY A 96 -15.27 -9.30 -2.77
N PRO A 97 -16.04 -8.20 -2.85
CA PRO A 97 -16.07 -7.33 -4.02
C PRO A 97 -14.70 -6.70 -4.33
N TYR A 98 -13.90 -6.41 -3.30
CA TYR A 98 -12.54 -5.92 -3.45
C TYR A 98 -11.65 -6.95 -4.16
N HIS A 99 -11.59 -8.19 -3.67
CA HIS A 99 -10.79 -9.25 -4.30
C HIS A 99 -11.22 -9.53 -5.74
N GLN A 100 -12.52 -9.50 -6.02
CA GLN A 100 -13.04 -9.80 -7.34
C GLN A 100 -12.80 -8.68 -8.38
N LYS A 101 -12.74 -7.44 -7.97
CA LYS A 101 -12.68 -6.29 -8.89
C LYS A 101 -11.34 -5.57 -8.88
N TYR A 102 -10.85 -5.25 -7.70
CA TYR A 102 -9.65 -4.43 -7.57
C TYR A 102 -8.35 -5.22 -7.81
N GLU A 103 -8.20 -6.37 -7.19
CA GLU A 103 -6.96 -7.14 -7.32
C GLU A 103 -6.65 -7.53 -8.76
N PRO A 104 -7.58 -8.07 -9.55
CA PRO A 104 -7.32 -8.37 -10.97
C PRO A 104 -6.96 -7.12 -11.78
N TYR A 105 -7.61 -5.99 -11.48
CA TYR A 105 -7.33 -4.74 -12.16
C TYR A 105 -5.91 -4.23 -11.88
N ILE A 106 -5.48 -4.24 -10.63
CA ILE A 106 -4.12 -3.82 -10.25
C ILE A 106 -3.05 -4.76 -10.80
N GLN A 107 -3.31 -6.07 -10.82
CA GLN A 107 -2.43 -7.07 -11.42
C GLN A 107 -2.22 -6.81 -12.92
N ASP A 108 -3.29 -6.50 -13.65
CA ASP A 108 -3.23 -6.15 -15.07
C ASP A 108 -2.44 -4.87 -15.32
N LEU A 109 -2.61 -3.85 -14.49
CA LEU A 109 -1.83 -2.62 -14.56
C LEU A 109 -0.33 -2.88 -14.35
N ILE A 110 0.03 -3.69 -13.38
CA ILE A 110 1.43 -4.03 -13.10
C ILE A 110 2.02 -4.84 -14.25
N ALA A 111 1.28 -5.81 -14.79
CA ALA A 111 1.73 -6.64 -15.90
C ALA A 111 2.00 -5.85 -17.19
N LYS A 112 1.33 -4.72 -17.36
CA LYS A 112 1.50 -3.82 -18.50
C LYS A 112 2.63 -2.80 -18.34
N GLN A 113 3.30 -2.77 -17.18
CA GLN A 113 4.45 -1.89 -17.00
C GLN A 113 5.60 -2.30 -17.93
N PRO A 114 6.23 -1.35 -18.63
CA PRO A 114 7.48 -1.65 -19.31
C PRO A 114 8.55 -2.03 -18.29
N SER A 115 9.22 -3.14 -18.55
CA SER A 115 10.38 -3.63 -17.79
C SER A 115 11.56 -2.64 -17.84
#